data_ffb746fec668623afb25e42c01f5d708
#
_entry.id   ffb746fec668623afb25e42c01f5d708
#
_cell.length_a   1.000
_cell.length_b   1.000
_cell.length_c   1.000
_cell.angle_alpha   90.00
_cell.angle_beta   90.00
_cell.angle_gamma   90.00
#
_symmetry.space_group_name_H-M   'P 1'
#
loop_
_entity.id
_entity.type
_entity.pdbx_description
1 polymer ?
#
loop_
_entity_poly.entity_id
_entity_poly.type
_entity_poly.pdbx_seq_one_letter_code
_entity_poly.pdbx_strand_id
1 'polypeptide(L)'
;MWLMARAKFLEFVRLPSFERSAQGVLSEEDIRELERELVEQPRKGDVLRGGGGVRKVRAAIRGRGKSGSARVVYLYVEVREKIYLLLCFPKNEQANLTPEQVRRVRALVELLEAEE
;
A
#
# COMPACT_ATOMS: atom_id res chain seq x y z
N MET A 1 -1.98 21.22 25.04
CA MET A 1 -1.70 22.21 24.00
C MET A 1 -2.23 21.76 22.68
N TRP A 2 -2.65 22.69 21.91
CA TRP A 2 -3.18 22.35 20.59
C TRP A 2 -2.10 21.69 19.71
N LEU A 3 -0.84 21.98 19.92
CA LEU A 3 0.23 21.31 19.18
C LEU A 3 0.20 19.82 19.37
N MET A 4 -0.18 19.42 20.56
CA MET A 4 -0.24 17.99 20.87
C MET A 4 -1.37 17.31 20.14
N ALA A 5 -2.35 18.09 19.75
CA ALA A 5 -3.53 17.56 19.07
C ALA A 5 -3.36 17.53 17.58
N ARG A 6 -2.17 17.86 17.06
CA ARG A 6 -1.96 17.83 15.63
C ARG A 6 -2.12 16.41 15.14
N ALA A 7 -3.18 16.18 14.42
CA ALA A 7 -3.41 14.88 13.82
C ALA A 7 -2.52 14.72 12.60
N LYS A 8 -2.11 13.49 12.37
CA LYS A 8 -1.44 13.18 11.14
C LYS A 8 -2.49 13.03 10.06
N PHE A 9 -2.28 13.70 8.98
CA PHE A 9 -3.15 13.58 7.82
C PHE A 9 -2.37 12.98 6.69
N LEU A 10 -2.85 11.84 6.21
CA LEU A 10 -2.29 11.23 5.02
C LEU A 10 -3.46 10.97 4.09
N GLU A 11 -3.29 11.37 2.86
CA GLU A 11 -4.28 11.07 1.84
C GLU A 11 -3.89 9.74 1.20
N PHE A 12 -4.86 8.84 1.10
CA PHE A 12 -4.64 7.55 0.46
C PHE A 12 -5.23 7.58 -0.93
N VAL A 13 -4.41 7.26 -1.91
CA VAL A 13 -4.84 7.17 -3.29
C VAL A 13 -4.79 5.70 -3.68
N ARG A 14 -5.95 5.11 -3.90
CA ARG A 14 -6.05 3.71 -4.30
C ARG A 14 -6.03 3.67 -5.82
N LEU A 15 -4.88 3.30 -6.38
CA LEU A 15 -4.75 3.26 -7.82
C LEU A 15 -5.61 2.15 -8.41
N PRO A 16 -6.02 2.29 -9.67
CA PRO A 16 -6.81 1.22 -10.31
C PRO A 16 -6.14 -0.14 -10.25
N SER A 17 -4.81 -0.18 -10.39
CA SER A 17 -4.09 -1.45 -10.28
C SER A 17 -4.26 -2.08 -8.92
N PHE A 18 -4.26 -1.26 -7.86
CA PHE A 18 -4.51 -1.77 -6.52
C PHE A 18 -5.94 -2.27 -6.40
N GLU A 19 -6.89 -1.48 -6.85
CA GLU A 19 -8.29 -1.88 -6.67
C GLU A 19 -8.62 -3.16 -7.40
N ARG A 20 -8.08 -3.32 -8.62
CA ARG A 20 -8.29 -4.56 -9.35
C ARG A 20 -7.64 -5.75 -8.64
N SER A 21 -6.42 -5.59 -8.18
CA SER A 21 -5.71 -6.70 -7.56
C SER A 21 -6.23 -7.03 -6.17
N ALA A 22 -6.81 -6.05 -5.47
CA ALA A 22 -7.35 -6.29 -4.14
C ALA A 22 -8.75 -6.89 -4.17
N GLN A 23 -9.43 -6.82 -5.31
CA GLN A 23 -10.78 -7.31 -5.42
C GLN A 23 -10.82 -8.80 -5.13
N GLY A 24 -11.68 -9.20 -4.19
CA GLY A 24 -11.77 -10.60 -3.79
C GLY A 24 -10.69 -11.04 -2.83
N VAL A 25 -9.71 -10.18 -2.54
CA VAL A 25 -8.64 -10.49 -1.60
C VAL A 25 -8.86 -9.75 -0.29
N LEU A 26 -9.00 -8.43 -0.37
CA LEU A 26 -9.23 -7.59 0.79
C LEU A 26 -10.62 -6.98 0.73
N SER A 27 -11.31 -6.98 1.86
CA SER A 27 -12.57 -6.27 1.97
C SER A 27 -12.29 -4.79 2.16
N GLU A 28 -13.34 -3.97 2.01
CA GLU A 28 -13.19 -2.55 2.27
C GLU A 28 -12.70 -2.32 3.70
N GLU A 29 -13.21 -3.11 4.65
CA GLU A 29 -12.79 -2.97 6.03
C GLU A 29 -11.33 -3.35 6.22
N ASP A 30 -10.88 -4.40 5.52
CA ASP A 30 -9.47 -4.79 5.58
C ASP A 30 -8.58 -3.65 5.09
N ILE A 31 -8.99 -2.98 4.01
CA ILE A 31 -8.21 -1.89 3.44
C ILE A 31 -8.17 -0.71 4.41
N ARG A 32 -9.31 -0.39 5.02
CA ARG A 32 -9.34 0.71 5.98
C ARG A 32 -8.47 0.43 7.19
N GLU A 33 -8.44 -0.82 7.63
CA GLU A 33 -7.59 -1.17 8.75
C GLU A 33 -6.11 -0.97 8.39
N LEU A 34 -5.74 -1.38 7.18
CA LEU A 34 -4.37 -1.15 6.72
C LEU A 34 -4.07 0.35 6.67
N GLU A 35 -5.02 1.13 6.16
CA GLU A 35 -4.80 2.58 6.08
C GLU A 35 -4.60 3.18 7.46
N ARG A 36 -5.37 2.73 8.45
CA ARG A 36 -5.18 3.21 9.81
C ARG A 36 -3.78 2.88 10.34
N GLU A 37 -3.30 1.68 10.05
CA GLU A 37 -1.95 1.31 10.47
C GLU A 37 -0.90 2.19 9.80
N LEU A 38 -1.09 2.49 8.53
CA LEU A 38 -0.10 3.27 7.80
C LEU A 38 -0.12 4.75 8.18
N VAL A 39 -1.25 5.26 8.67
CA VAL A 39 -1.26 6.61 9.22
C VAL A 39 -0.33 6.69 10.43
N GLU A 40 -0.35 5.65 11.27
CA GLU A 40 0.49 5.63 12.45
C GLU A 40 1.94 5.35 12.10
N GLN A 41 2.17 4.48 11.12
CA GLN A 41 3.52 4.08 10.74
C GLN A 41 3.64 4.02 9.23
N PRO A 42 3.81 5.19 8.57
CA PRO A 42 3.84 5.19 7.10
C PRO A 42 4.99 4.37 6.51
N ARG A 43 6.05 4.18 7.27
CA ARG A 43 7.20 3.42 6.79
C ARG A 43 7.24 2.00 7.34
N LYS A 44 6.07 1.48 7.71
CA LYS A 44 6.00 0.16 8.32
C LYS A 44 6.45 -0.95 7.38
N GLY A 45 6.14 -0.82 6.09
CA GLY A 45 6.53 -1.84 5.14
C GLY A 45 8.01 -1.81 4.81
N ASP A 46 8.53 -2.95 4.36
CA ASP A 46 9.91 -3.05 3.94
C ASP A 46 10.11 -2.49 2.55
N VAL A 47 11.24 -1.80 2.35
CA VAL A 47 11.55 -1.24 1.04
C VAL A 47 11.74 -2.37 0.04
N LEU A 48 11.11 -2.24 -1.10
CA LEU A 48 11.20 -3.24 -2.16
C LEU A 48 12.39 -2.90 -3.04
N ARG A 49 13.32 -3.85 -3.14
CA ARG A 49 14.51 -3.64 -3.95
C ARG A 49 14.11 -3.45 -5.42
N GLY A 50 14.64 -2.40 -6.03
CA GLY A 50 14.37 -2.13 -7.43
C GLY A 50 13.02 -1.54 -7.72
N GLY A 51 12.24 -1.21 -6.69
CA GLY A 51 10.87 -0.72 -6.87
C GLY A 51 10.73 0.79 -6.92
N GLY A 52 11.84 1.52 -6.82
CA GLY A 52 11.74 2.97 -6.92
C GLY A 52 11.28 3.64 -5.64
N GLY A 53 11.45 3.00 -4.49
CA GLY A 53 11.08 3.59 -3.22
C GLY A 53 9.80 3.04 -2.61
N VAL A 54 9.14 2.13 -3.30
CA VAL A 54 7.92 1.52 -2.76
C VAL A 54 8.25 0.58 -1.61
N ARG A 55 7.25 0.33 -0.80
CA ARG A 55 7.34 -0.59 0.33
C ARG A 55 6.30 -1.68 0.19
N LYS A 56 6.59 -2.80 0.79
CA LYS A 56 5.71 -3.95 0.80
C LYS A 56 5.31 -4.22 2.25
N VAL A 57 4.02 -4.26 2.51
CA VAL A 57 3.51 -4.43 3.87
C VAL A 57 2.50 -5.57 3.90
N ARG A 58 2.41 -6.22 5.05
CA ARG A 58 1.42 -7.27 5.27
C ARG A 58 0.09 -6.63 5.64
N ALA A 59 -0.98 -7.12 5.03
CA ALA A 59 -2.33 -6.68 5.36
C ALA A 59 -3.14 -7.90 5.80
N ALA A 60 -3.78 -7.81 6.96
CA ALA A 60 -4.58 -8.91 7.46
C ALA A 60 -5.86 -9.05 6.66
N ILE A 61 -6.25 -10.29 6.38
CA ILE A 61 -7.50 -10.61 5.73
C ILE A 61 -8.44 -11.13 6.81
N ARG A 62 -9.49 -10.34 7.09
CA ARG A 62 -10.48 -10.71 8.10
C ARG A 62 -11.89 -10.73 7.58
N GLY A 63 -12.07 -10.22 6.37
CA GLY A 63 -13.40 -10.15 5.80
C GLY A 63 -13.94 -11.51 5.43
N ARG A 64 -15.26 -11.65 5.47
CA ARG A 64 -15.97 -12.84 5.02
C ARG A 64 -15.60 -14.10 5.79
N GLY A 65 -15.23 -13.94 7.07
CA GLY A 65 -14.89 -15.08 7.88
C GLY A 65 -13.59 -15.77 7.52
N LYS A 66 -12.81 -15.18 6.65
CA LYS A 66 -11.52 -15.74 6.27
C LYS A 66 -10.43 -15.16 7.14
N SER A 67 -9.33 -15.91 7.24
CA SER A 67 -8.16 -15.42 7.93
C SER A 67 -6.96 -15.62 7.01
N GLY A 68 -5.94 -14.82 7.23
CA GLY A 68 -4.73 -14.89 6.42
C GLY A 68 -4.18 -13.52 6.22
N SER A 69 -3.35 -13.39 5.21
CA SER A 69 -2.73 -12.11 4.93
C SER A 69 -2.47 -11.95 3.44
N ALA A 70 -2.38 -10.70 3.05
CA ALA A 70 -1.98 -10.31 1.72
C ALA A 70 -0.78 -9.40 1.84
N ARG A 71 -0.14 -9.12 0.74
CA ARG A 71 0.90 -8.12 0.66
C ARG A 71 0.40 -6.95 -0.16
N VAL A 72 0.68 -5.76 0.30
CA VAL A 72 0.29 -4.54 -0.39
C VAL A 72 1.55 -3.74 -0.68
N VAL A 73 1.69 -3.33 -1.93
CA VAL A 73 2.80 -2.48 -2.35
C VAL A 73 2.28 -1.06 -2.37
N TYR A 74 3.00 -0.16 -1.72
CA TYR A 74 2.57 1.23 -1.62
C TYR A 74 3.77 2.17 -1.72
N LEU A 75 3.49 3.42 -2.07
CA LEU A 75 4.48 4.47 -2.13
C LEU A 75 4.07 5.58 -1.19
N TYR A 76 4.94 5.91 -0.24
CA TYR A 76 4.72 7.02 0.67
C TYR A 76 5.52 8.22 0.18
N VAL A 77 4.84 9.30 -0.15
CA VAL A 77 5.48 10.53 -0.59
C VAL A 77 5.29 11.56 0.51
N GLU A 78 6.31 11.68 1.35
CA GLU A 78 6.19 12.47 2.57
C GLU A 78 5.87 13.93 2.29
N VAL A 79 6.53 14.51 1.29
CA VAL A 79 6.32 15.94 1.00
C VAL A 79 4.91 16.24 0.53
N ARG A 80 4.20 15.25 0.00
CA ARG A 80 2.82 15.41 -0.43
C ARG A 80 1.83 14.94 0.62
N GLU A 81 2.31 14.30 1.68
CA GLU A 81 1.47 13.67 2.70
C GLU A 81 0.48 12.71 2.07
N LYS A 82 1.00 11.89 1.15
CA LYS A 82 0.18 10.93 0.42
C LYS A 82 0.79 9.55 0.45
N ILE A 83 -0.10 8.55 0.49
CA ILE A 83 0.28 7.17 0.29
C ILE A 83 -0.52 6.66 -0.90
N TYR A 84 0.21 6.15 -1.88
CA TYR A 84 -0.40 5.55 -3.07
C TYR A 84 -0.39 4.04 -2.89
N LEU A 85 -1.57 3.42 -2.95
CA LEU A 85 -1.67 1.96 -2.90
C LEU A 85 -1.61 1.46 -4.33
N LEU A 86 -0.61 0.63 -4.63
CA LEU A 86 -0.31 0.27 -6.01
C LEU A 86 -0.76 -1.14 -6.39
N LEU A 87 -0.52 -2.12 -5.53
CA LEU A 87 -0.75 -3.51 -5.91
C LEU A 87 -1.00 -4.34 -4.67
N CYS A 88 -1.86 -5.36 -4.82
CA CYS A 88 -2.13 -6.30 -3.75
C CYS A 88 -1.98 -7.71 -4.29
N PHE A 89 -1.40 -8.61 -3.50
CA PHE A 89 -1.39 -10.02 -3.88
C PHE A 89 -1.52 -10.89 -2.63
N PRO A 90 -2.26 -11.99 -2.72
CA PRO A 90 -2.39 -12.92 -1.59
C PRO A 90 -1.08 -13.64 -1.38
N LYS A 91 -0.70 -13.79 -0.13
CA LYS A 91 0.56 -14.43 0.20
C LYS A 91 0.60 -15.89 -0.24
N ASN A 92 -0.56 -16.55 -0.20
CA ASN A 92 -0.60 -17.98 -0.55
C ASN A 92 -0.47 -18.22 -2.04
N GLU A 93 -0.56 -17.19 -2.88
CA GLU A 93 -0.41 -17.36 -4.32
C GLU A 93 0.97 -17.01 -4.80
N GLN A 94 1.62 -16.07 -4.13
CA GLN A 94 3.00 -15.75 -4.45
C GLN A 94 3.66 -15.10 -3.24
N ALA A 95 4.92 -15.43 -3.02
CA ALA A 95 5.66 -14.89 -1.88
C ALA A 95 6.24 -13.51 -2.18
N ASN A 96 6.62 -13.27 -3.42
CA ASN A 96 7.28 -12.04 -3.83
C ASN A 96 6.74 -11.59 -5.17
N LEU A 97 7.00 -10.32 -5.48
CA LEU A 97 6.66 -9.80 -6.79
C LEU A 97 7.51 -10.47 -7.87
N THR A 98 6.87 -10.73 -9.00
CA THR A 98 7.61 -11.20 -10.16
C THR A 98 8.43 -10.04 -10.75
N PRO A 99 9.47 -10.34 -11.55
CA PRO A 99 10.21 -9.26 -12.20
C PRO A 99 9.33 -8.34 -13.04
N GLU A 100 8.31 -8.89 -13.70
CA GLU A 100 7.41 -8.08 -14.49
C GLU A 100 6.60 -7.14 -13.60
N GLN A 101 6.15 -7.65 -12.45
CA GLN A 101 5.41 -6.80 -11.51
C GLN A 101 6.29 -5.69 -10.96
N VAL A 102 7.55 -5.98 -10.70
CA VAL A 102 8.49 -4.96 -10.23
C VAL A 102 8.64 -3.87 -11.29
N ARG A 103 8.76 -4.26 -12.56
CA ARG A 103 8.87 -3.28 -13.64
C ARG A 103 7.62 -2.42 -13.75
N ARG A 104 6.44 -3.03 -13.60
CA ARG A 104 5.19 -2.28 -13.65
C ARG A 104 5.07 -1.30 -12.50
N VAL A 105 5.43 -1.75 -11.30
CA VAL A 105 5.41 -0.89 -10.13
C VAL A 105 6.35 0.28 -10.33
N ARG A 106 7.55 0.02 -10.83
CA ARG A 106 8.50 1.08 -11.05
C ARG A 106 8.02 2.10 -12.08
N ALA A 107 7.36 1.62 -13.13
CA ALA A 107 6.79 2.52 -14.11
C ALA A 107 5.71 3.41 -13.52
N LEU A 108 4.88 2.83 -12.64
CA LEU A 108 3.87 3.62 -11.94
C LEU A 108 4.51 4.68 -11.05
N VAL A 109 5.57 4.30 -10.34
CA VAL A 109 6.28 5.25 -9.49
C VAL A 109 6.78 6.42 -10.29
N GLU A 110 7.35 6.15 -11.45
CA GLU A 110 7.88 7.24 -12.29
C GLU A 110 6.76 8.18 -12.72
N LEU A 111 5.59 7.64 -13.05
CA LEU A 111 4.47 8.48 -13.40
C LEU A 111 4.00 9.32 -12.20
N LEU A 112 3.94 8.71 -11.02
CA LEU A 112 3.51 9.44 -9.84
C LEU A 112 4.50 10.53 -9.44
N GLU A 113 5.78 10.26 -9.59
CA GLU A 113 6.79 11.25 -9.24
C GLU A 113 6.83 12.41 -10.22
N ALA A 114 6.38 12.19 -11.46
CA ALA A 114 6.34 13.24 -12.46
C ALA A 114 5.16 14.20 -12.23
N GLU A 115 4.17 13.81 -11.43
CA GLU A 115 3.07 14.70 -11.11
C GLU A 115 3.53 15.78 -10.15
N GLU A 116 3.07 16.98 -10.41
CA GLU A 116 3.42 18.10 -9.54
C GLU A 116 2.22 18.68 -8.85
#